data_d94b23c4317c1bb58b0902b9fe8b99d9
#
_entry.id   d94b23c4317c1bb58b0902b9fe8b99d9
#
_cell.length_a   1.000
_cell.length_b   1.000
_cell.length_c   1.000
_cell.angle_alpha   90.00
_cell.angle_beta   90.00
_cell.angle_gamma   90.00
#
_symmetry.space_group_name_H-M   'P 1'
#
loop_
_entity.id
_entity.type
_entity.pdbx_description
1 polymer ?
#
loop_
_entity_poly.entity_id
_entity_poly.type
_entity_poly.pdbx_seq_one_letter_code
_entity_poly.pdbx_strand_id
1 'polypeptide(L)'
;VDTNIGMDVFDFAVFAGHKTLYGPTGISGFVMKPEFPLPEVLYGGTGYDSANQDMPSALPEKYEMGTLNIVGIAGLYAALGWVLETTADVLCKKEKENRNRLLDILHNYWFIEVVGNYPGNQYVGIVSCLIDGMSSDSAGTIFDKAGVAVRTGLQCAPLAHEFMQTYPAGTIRFSTSYFTTEEDYQALINVLDYIEENL
;
A
#
# COMPACT_ATOMS: atom_id res chain seq x y z
N VAL A 1 7.50 5.16 1.10
CA VAL A 1 8.45 4.19 1.70
C VAL A 1 9.79 4.36 1.02
N ASP A 2 10.85 4.51 1.79
CA ASP A 2 12.20 4.46 1.24
C ASP A 2 12.44 3.06 0.67
N THR A 3 12.53 2.96 -0.64
CA THR A 3 12.77 1.71 -1.36
C THR A 3 14.24 1.55 -1.78
N ASN A 4 15.09 2.52 -1.44
CA ASN A 4 16.50 2.48 -1.75
C ASN A 4 17.28 1.69 -0.67
N ILE A 5 16.89 0.44 -0.49
CA ILE A 5 17.56 -0.47 0.45
C ILE A 5 18.47 -1.38 -0.34
N GLY A 6 19.79 -1.27 -0.09
CA GLY A 6 20.79 -2.11 -0.75
C GLY A 6 20.69 -3.58 -0.34
N MET A 7 21.06 -4.49 -1.24
CA MET A 7 21.09 -5.94 -0.98
C MET A 7 22.10 -6.36 0.11
N ASP A 8 22.93 -5.46 0.58
CA ASP A 8 23.81 -5.64 1.72
C ASP A 8 23.06 -5.67 3.07
N VAL A 9 21.83 -5.12 3.11
CA VAL A 9 21.01 -5.03 4.34
C VAL A 9 20.12 -6.25 4.55
N PHE A 10 19.75 -6.97 3.48
CA PHE A 10 18.87 -8.12 3.55
C PHE A 10 19.29 -9.24 2.58
N ASP A 11 18.91 -10.46 2.88
CA ASP A 11 19.21 -11.64 2.06
C ASP A 11 18.06 -12.00 1.13
N PHE A 12 16.84 -11.61 1.53
CA PHE A 12 15.60 -11.89 0.81
C PHE A 12 14.58 -10.78 1.06
N ALA A 13 13.97 -10.25 -0.01
CA ALA A 13 12.93 -9.23 0.08
C ALA A 13 11.76 -9.56 -0.85
N VAL A 14 10.54 -9.43 -0.34
CA VAL A 14 9.30 -9.61 -1.08
C VAL A 14 8.64 -8.25 -1.31
N PHE A 15 8.09 -8.03 -2.49
CA PHE A 15 7.39 -6.80 -2.83
C PHE A 15 6.04 -7.06 -3.51
N ALA A 16 5.12 -6.15 -3.30
CA ALA A 16 3.86 -6.07 -4.05
C ALA A 16 3.97 -4.96 -5.10
N GLY A 17 3.89 -5.32 -6.38
CA GLY A 17 4.10 -4.36 -7.47
C GLY A 17 3.09 -3.22 -7.51
N HIS A 18 1.85 -3.48 -7.06
CA HIS A 18 0.73 -2.53 -7.09
C HIS A 18 0.64 -1.56 -5.90
N LYS A 19 1.65 -1.53 -5.02
CA LYS A 19 1.69 -0.61 -3.88
C LYS A 19 2.72 0.48 -4.12
N THR A 20 3.77 0.51 -3.34
CA THR A 20 4.83 1.54 -3.38
C THR A 20 5.54 1.65 -4.73
N LEU A 21 5.50 0.60 -5.56
CA LEU A 21 6.14 0.58 -6.87
C LEU A 21 5.22 1.06 -8.01
N TYR A 22 3.99 1.47 -7.70
CA TYR A 22 3.02 2.04 -8.66
C TYR A 22 2.68 1.14 -9.86
N GLY A 23 2.99 -0.15 -9.79
CA GLY A 23 2.68 -1.13 -10.83
C GLY A 23 1.21 -1.56 -10.84
N PRO A 24 0.79 -2.33 -11.84
CA PRO A 24 -0.57 -2.87 -11.91
C PRO A 24 -0.83 -3.92 -10.83
N THR A 25 -2.11 -4.19 -10.58
CA THR A 25 -2.53 -5.33 -9.74
C THR A 25 -2.15 -6.66 -10.36
N GLY A 26 -2.04 -7.73 -9.53
CA GLY A 26 -1.78 -9.08 -10.01
C GLY A 26 -0.31 -9.37 -10.35
N ILE A 27 0.62 -8.49 -9.96
CA ILE A 27 2.06 -8.70 -10.07
C ILE A 27 2.75 -8.42 -8.73
N SER A 28 3.56 -9.36 -8.30
CA SER A 28 4.42 -9.30 -7.11
C SER A 28 5.68 -10.08 -7.40
N GLY A 29 6.69 -9.93 -6.57
CA GLY A 29 7.93 -10.64 -6.75
C GLY A 29 8.79 -10.64 -5.50
N PHE A 30 9.94 -11.23 -5.64
CA PHE A 30 10.97 -11.19 -4.62
C PHE A 30 12.35 -11.01 -5.24
N VAL A 31 13.26 -10.52 -4.43
CA VAL A 31 14.68 -10.39 -4.73
C VAL A 31 15.43 -11.18 -3.67
N MET A 32 16.40 -11.97 -4.07
CA MET A 32 17.22 -12.75 -3.15
C MET A 32 18.68 -12.72 -3.57
N LYS A 33 19.58 -12.93 -2.61
CA LYS A 33 21.01 -13.13 -2.87
C LYS A 33 21.24 -14.50 -3.52
N PRO A 34 22.14 -14.61 -4.51
CA PRO A 34 22.41 -15.87 -5.20
C PRO A 34 22.89 -17.01 -4.30
N GLU A 35 23.59 -16.68 -3.21
CA GLU A 35 24.08 -17.63 -2.21
C GLU A 35 23.03 -18.20 -1.27
N PHE A 36 21.76 -17.74 -1.37
CA PHE A 36 20.63 -18.26 -0.62
C PHE A 36 19.76 -19.17 -1.49
N PRO A 37 20.11 -20.45 -1.69
CA PRO A 37 19.30 -21.38 -2.45
C PRO A 37 18.06 -21.79 -1.63
N LEU A 38 16.91 -21.29 -2.02
CA LEU A 38 15.64 -21.76 -1.47
C LEU A 38 15.22 -23.04 -2.17
N PRO A 39 14.62 -24.01 -1.44
CA PRO A 39 13.97 -25.15 -2.09
C PRO A 39 12.72 -24.69 -2.84
N GLU A 40 12.34 -25.42 -3.85
CA GLU A 40 11.07 -25.25 -4.53
C GLU A 40 9.94 -25.64 -3.58
N VAL A 41 8.90 -24.81 -3.50
CA VAL A 41 7.68 -25.07 -2.70
C VAL A 41 6.45 -25.28 -3.57
N LEU A 42 6.51 -24.82 -4.82
CA LEU A 42 5.46 -24.96 -5.81
C LEU A 42 6.06 -25.57 -7.08
N TYR A 43 5.31 -26.45 -7.71
CA TYR A 43 5.73 -27.17 -8.89
C TYR A 43 4.69 -27.02 -10.00
N GLY A 44 5.14 -26.92 -11.24
CA GLY A 44 4.26 -26.81 -12.39
C GLY A 44 5.03 -26.65 -13.70
N GLY A 45 4.34 -26.76 -14.82
CA GLY A 45 4.96 -26.56 -16.12
C GLY A 45 5.47 -25.13 -16.26
N THR A 46 6.70 -24.98 -16.70
CA THR A 46 7.34 -23.66 -16.91
C THR A 46 7.39 -23.27 -18.39
N GLY A 47 7.16 -24.23 -19.29
CA GLY A 47 7.36 -24.03 -20.72
C GLY A 47 8.84 -23.95 -21.14
N TYR A 48 9.77 -24.09 -20.20
CA TYR A 48 11.21 -23.99 -20.44
C TYR A 48 11.82 -25.34 -20.89
N ASP A 49 11.54 -26.42 -20.16
CA ASP A 49 11.98 -27.78 -20.50
C ASP A 49 10.83 -28.77 -20.23
N SER A 50 10.02 -28.99 -21.26
CA SER A 50 8.81 -29.82 -21.16
C SER A 50 9.07 -31.33 -21.01
N ALA A 51 10.28 -31.79 -21.28
CA ALA A 51 10.67 -33.19 -21.11
C ALA A 51 11.11 -33.51 -19.67
N ASN A 52 11.49 -32.51 -18.92
CA ASN A 52 11.89 -32.62 -17.53
C ASN A 52 10.64 -32.60 -16.63
N GLN A 53 10.55 -33.55 -15.70
CA GLN A 53 9.46 -33.61 -14.72
C GLN A 53 9.74 -32.80 -13.45
N ASP A 54 10.98 -32.39 -13.25
CA ASP A 54 11.40 -31.56 -12.12
C ASP A 54 11.42 -30.07 -12.52
N MET A 55 11.41 -29.20 -11.53
CA MET A 55 11.62 -27.76 -11.78
C MET A 55 13.02 -27.51 -12.32
N PRO A 56 13.19 -26.54 -13.23
CA PRO A 56 14.53 -26.16 -13.72
C PRO A 56 15.42 -25.70 -12.56
N SER A 57 16.72 -25.92 -12.67
CA SER A 57 17.69 -25.37 -11.71
C SER A 57 18.07 -23.92 -11.99
N ALA A 58 17.79 -23.43 -13.20
CA ALA A 58 18.06 -22.07 -13.61
C ALA A 58 17.12 -21.06 -12.92
N LEU A 59 17.63 -19.86 -12.63
CA LEU A 59 16.85 -18.72 -12.15
C LEU A 59 16.53 -17.80 -13.33
N PRO A 60 15.33 -17.22 -13.36
CA PRO A 60 14.26 -17.28 -12.37
C PRO A 60 13.31 -18.49 -12.51
N GLU A 61 13.43 -19.31 -13.53
CA GLU A 61 12.52 -20.40 -13.92
C GLU A 61 12.30 -21.42 -12.79
N LYS A 62 13.28 -21.61 -11.93
CA LYS A 62 13.18 -22.46 -10.73
C LYS A 62 11.99 -22.11 -9.83
N TYR A 63 11.60 -20.84 -9.77
CA TYR A 63 10.54 -20.34 -8.89
C TYR A 63 9.31 -19.82 -9.63
N GLU A 64 9.31 -19.91 -10.96
CA GLU A 64 8.24 -19.45 -11.83
C GLU A 64 7.54 -20.61 -12.52
N MET A 65 6.35 -20.96 -12.05
CA MET A 65 5.53 -22.01 -12.65
C MET A 65 4.33 -21.43 -13.39
N GLY A 66 3.91 -22.09 -14.45
CA GLY A 66 2.76 -21.70 -15.25
C GLY A 66 3.09 -20.62 -16.29
N THR A 67 2.06 -20.11 -16.92
CA THR A 67 2.18 -18.99 -17.88
C THR A 67 2.35 -17.68 -17.13
N LEU A 68 3.43 -16.96 -17.41
CA LEU A 68 3.73 -15.69 -16.77
C LEU A 68 2.70 -14.62 -17.12
N ASN A 69 2.41 -13.74 -16.15
CA ASN A 69 1.59 -12.55 -16.36
C ASN A 69 2.39 -11.47 -17.13
N ILE A 70 2.59 -11.66 -18.42
CA ILE A 70 3.39 -10.75 -19.26
C ILE A 70 2.87 -9.31 -19.22
N VAL A 71 1.54 -9.13 -19.19
CA VAL A 71 0.94 -7.77 -19.12
C VAL A 71 1.28 -7.10 -17.78
N GLY A 72 1.17 -7.83 -16.67
CA GLY A 72 1.56 -7.33 -15.35
C GLY A 72 3.05 -7.02 -15.27
N ILE A 73 3.92 -7.87 -15.84
CA ILE A 73 5.37 -7.66 -15.89
C ILE A 73 5.70 -6.39 -16.69
N ALA A 74 5.11 -6.23 -17.87
CA ALA A 74 5.33 -5.05 -18.69
C ALA A 74 4.87 -3.76 -18.02
N GLY A 75 3.70 -3.80 -17.33
CA GLY A 75 3.20 -2.67 -16.55
C GLY A 75 4.09 -2.33 -15.35
N LEU A 76 4.57 -3.34 -14.63
CA LEU A 76 5.51 -3.12 -13.53
C LEU A 76 6.85 -2.56 -14.03
N TYR A 77 7.36 -3.06 -15.16
CA TYR A 77 8.58 -2.53 -15.78
C TYR A 77 8.45 -1.04 -16.10
N ALA A 78 7.34 -0.63 -16.71
CA ALA A 78 7.08 0.78 -17.01
C ALA A 78 6.98 1.63 -15.73
N ALA A 79 6.29 1.12 -14.70
CA ALA A 79 6.18 1.80 -13.41
C ALA A 79 7.54 1.95 -12.71
N LEU A 80 8.38 0.92 -12.73
CA LEU A 80 9.73 0.98 -12.17
C LEU A 80 10.61 1.99 -12.93
N GLY A 81 10.49 2.07 -14.26
CA GLY A 81 11.14 3.11 -15.05
C GLY A 81 10.78 4.51 -14.56
N TRP A 82 9.50 4.78 -14.39
CA TRP A 82 9.03 6.05 -13.85
C TRP A 82 9.50 6.30 -12.40
N VAL A 83 9.50 5.29 -11.52
CA VAL A 83 10.02 5.41 -10.14
C VAL A 83 11.50 5.76 -10.13
N LEU A 84 12.30 5.17 -11.03
CA LEU A 84 13.72 5.47 -11.16
C LEU A 84 13.98 6.90 -11.67
N GLU A 85 13.19 7.34 -12.65
CA GLU A 85 13.29 8.72 -13.21
C GLU A 85 12.86 9.77 -12.18
N THR A 86 11.77 9.52 -11.44
CA THR A 86 11.25 10.44 -10.41
C THR A 86 12.13 10.44 -9.16
N THR A 87 12.79 9.36 -8.88
CA THR A 87 13.59 9.01 -7.69
C THR A 87 12.80 8.72 -6.42
N ALA A 88 13.27 7.77 -5.63
CA ALA A 88 12.65 7.41 -4.36
C ALA A 88 12.58 8.60 -3.39
N ASP A 89 13.61 9.44 -3.35
CA ASP A 89 13.67 10.61 -2.46
C ASP A 89 12.56 11.62 -2.77
N VAL A 90 12.31 11.90 -4.04
CA VAL A 90 11.22 12.80 -4.46
C VAL A 90 9.86 12.21 -4.10
N LEU A 91 9.66 10.90 -4.35
CA LEU A 91 8.42 10.21 -4.02
C LEU A 91 8.16 10.21 -2.50
N CYS A 92 9.16 9.85 -1.70
CA CYS A 92 9.07 9.84 -0.24
C CYS A 92 8.82 11.23 0.34
N LYS A 93 9.50 12.25 -0.19
CA LYS A 93 9.29 13.64 0.24
C LYS A 93 7.86 14.08 -0.03
N LYS A 94 7.36 13.86 -1.25
CA LYS A 94 6.00 14.25 -1.64
C LYS A 94 4.93 13.50 -0.85
N GLU A 95 5.12 12.20 -0.62
CA GLU A 95 4.24 11.37 0.21
C GLU A 95 4.17 11.90 1.65
N LYS A 96 5.31 12.29 2.22
CA LYS A 96 5.39 12.88 3.56
C LYS A 96 4.71 14.24 3.65
N GLU A 97 4.92 15.12 2.66
CA GLU A 97 4.24 16.41 2.57
C GLU A 97 2.72 16.23 2.49
N ASN A 98 2.27 15.34 1.61
CA ASN A 98 0.85 15.04 1.44
C ASN A 98 0.24 14.43 2.72
N ARG A 99 0.95 13.54 3.39
CA ARG A 99 0.49 13.02 4.69
C ARG A 99 0.37 14.10 5.76
N ASN A 100 1.33 14.99 5.86
CA ASN A 100 1.27 16.10 6.82
C ASN A 100 0.08 17.02 6.52
N ARG A 101 -0.14 17.36 5.25
CA ARG A 101 -1.31 18.14 4.82
C ARG A 101 -2.62 17.46 5.20
N LEU A 102 -2.72 16.13 5.01
CA LEU A 102 -3.88 15.35 5.43
C LEU A 102 -4.10 15.43 6.95
N LEU A 103 -3.03 15.26 7.74
CA LEU A 103 -3.11 15.37 9.20
C LEU A 103 -3.56 16.76 9.67
N ASP A 104 -3.03 17.82 9.05
CA ASP A 104 -3.42 19.19 9.37
C ASP A 104 -4.93 19.41 9.12
N ILE A 105 -5.46 18.85 8.04
CA ILE A 105 -6.91 18.89 7.76
C ILE A 105 -7.69 18.12 8.81
N LEU A 106 -7.32 16.87 9.08
CA LEU A 106 -8.07 16.01 10.02
C LEU A 106 -8.07 16.58 11.45
N HIS A 107 -6.98 17.22 11.90
CA HIS A 107 -6.89 17.83 13.20
C HIS A 107 -7.76 19.07 13.40
N ASN A 108 -8.29 19.67 12.34
CA ASN A 108 -9.23 20.79 12.46
C ASN A 108 -10.64 20.35 12.88
N TYR A 109 -10.94 19.05 12.85
CA TYR A 109 -12.25 18.52 13.18
C TYR A 109 -12.22 17.80 14.52
N TRP A 110 -12.99 18.30 15.48
CA TRP A 110 -13.05 17.82 16.87
C TRP A 110 -13.53 16.38 17.02
N PHE A 111 -14.30 15.90 16.06
CA PHE A 111 -14.88 14.54 16.04
C PHE A 111 -13.94 13.48 15.43
N ILE A 112 -12.74 13.86 15.00
CA ILE A 112 -11.76 12.93 14.42
C ILE A 112 -10.68 12.58 15.42
N GLU A 113 -10.51 11.30 15.69
CA GLU A 113 -9.39 10.75 16.43
C GLU A 113 -8.42 10.03 15.46
N VAL A 114 -7.20 10.54 15.34
CA VAL A 114 -6.15 9.90 14.54
C VAL A 114 -5.51 8.75 15.32
N VAL A 115 -5.61 7.53 14.78
CA VAL A 115 -5.13 6.30 15.42
C VAL A 115 -3.67 6.03 15.07
N GLY A 116 -2.86 5.71 16.08
CA GLY A 116 -1.50 5.21 15.88
C GLY A 116 -0.47 6.25 15.39
N ASN A 117 -0.73 7.54 15.59
CA ASN A 117 0.17 8.62 15.19
C ASN A 117 1.02 9.09 16.40
N TYR A 118 2.18 8.46 16.59
CA TYR A 118 3.06 8.75 17.73
C TYR A 118 4.26 9.61 17.32
N PRO A 119 4.67 10.59 18.16
CA PRO A 119 5.86 11.42 17.90
C PRO A 119 7.13 10.57 17.74
N GLY A 120 7.99 10.96 16.80
CA GLY A 120 9.30 10.31 16.58
C GLY A 120 9.27 9.09 15.67
N ASN A 121 8.09 8.58 15.32
CA ASN A 121 7.98 7.48 14.37
C ASN A 121 8.00 7.98 12.92
N GLN A 122 8.41 7.09 12.02
CA GLN A 122 8.31 7.31 10.57
C GLN A 122 7.02 6.69 10.05
N TYR A 123 6.36 7.41 9.15
CA TYR A 123 5.08 7.02 8.57
C TYR A 123 5.10 7.12 7.05
N VAL A 124 4.29 6.31 6.43
CA VAL A 124 3.95 6.38 4.99
C VAL A 124 2.70 7.26 4.78
N GLY A 125 2.29 7.52 3.56
CA GLY A 125 1.14 8.33 3.18
C GLY A 125 -0.23 7.76 3.59
N ILE A 126 -0.30 7.15 4.78
CA ILE A 126 -1.51 6.51 5.31
C ILE A 126 -1.85 7.13 6.66
N VAL A 127 -3.13 7.45 6.86
CA VAL A 127 -3.68 7.89 8.14
C VAL A 127 -4.96 7.11 8.41
N SER A 128 -5.03 6.47 9.58
CA SER A 128 -6.23 5.79 10.06
C SER A 128 -6.87 6.62 11.16
N CYS A 129 -8.19 6.75 11.16
CA CYS A 129 -8.91 7.50 12.19
C CYS A 129 -10.26 6.89 12.54
N LEU A 130 -10.78 7.33 13.67
CA LEU A 130 -12.15 7.12 14.11
C LEU A 130 -12.91 8.44 13.95
N ILE A 131 -14.22 8.34 13.76
CA ILE A 131 -15.15 9.47 13.78
C ILE A 131 -16.08 9.27 14.97
N ASP A 132 -16.09 10.23 15.88
CA ASP A 132 -16.95 10.17 17.06
C ASP A 132 -18.43 10.12 16.66
N GLY A 133 -19.22 9.31 17.35
CA GLY A 133 -20.64 9.11 17.05
C GLY A 133 -20.95 8.31 15.77
N MET A 134 -19.96 7.86 14.99
CA MET A 134 -20.19 7.18 13.71
C MET A 134 -19.32 5.94 13.52
N SER A 135 -19.91 4.84 13.03
CA SER A 135 -19.12 3.66 12.65
C SER A 135 -18.30 3.91 11.39
N SER A 136 -17.17 3.19 11.26
CA SER A 136 -16.31 3.28 10.07
C SER A 136 -17.06 2.99 8.76
N ASP A 137 -18.01 2.05 8.78
CA ASP A 137 -18.79 1.69 7.60
C ASP A 137 -19.84 2.76 7.23
N SER A 138 -20.49 3.36 8.25
CA SER A 138 -21.43 4.46 8.02
C SER A 138 -20.73 5.67 7.41
N ALA A 139 -19.60 6.06 7.98
CA ALA A 139 -18.78 7.14 7.44
C ALA A 139 -18.25 6.81 6.04
N GLY A 140 -17.78 5.58 5.82
CA GLY A 140 -17.34 5.13 4.48
C GLY A 140 -18.41 5.31 3.42
N THR A 141 -19.68 5.07 3.78
CA THR A 141 -20.83 5.30 2.87
C THR A 141 -21.00 6.77 2.50
N ILE A 142 -20.72 7.71 3.43
CA ILE A 142 -20.78 9.15 3.16
C ILE A 142 -19.67 9.56 2.22
N PHE A 143 -18.43 9.12 2.48
CA PHE A 143 -17.28 9.39 1.62
C PHE A 143 -17.48 8.85 0.20
N ASP A 144 -17.97 7.61 0.08
CA ASP A 144 -18.25 6.98 -1.22
C ASP A 144 -19.27 7.77 -2.05
N LYS A 145 -20.38 8.20 -1.44
CA LYS A 145 -21.39 9.03 -2.10
C LYS A 145 -20.85 10.38 -2.57
N ALA A 146 -19.86 10.91 -1.88
CA ALA A 146 -19.20 12.16 -2.24
C ALA A 146 -18.03 11.96 -3.22
N GLY A 147 -17.76 10.73 -3.66
CA GLY A 147 -16.67 10.41 -4.58
C GLY A 147 -15.27 10.43 -3.95
N VAL A 148 -15.18 10.40 -2.63
CA VAL A 148 -13.91 10.33 -1.90
C VAL A 148 -13.60 8.87 -1.52
N ALA A 149 -12.59 8.29 -2.16
CA ALA A 149 -12.20 6.91 -1.93
C ALA A 149 -11.48 6.75 -0.58
N VAL A 150 -12.08 5.99 0.31
CA VAL A 150 -11.50 5.61 1.61
C VAL A 150 -11.57 4.09 1.79
N ARG A 151 -10.87 3.57 2.79
CA ARG A 151 -11.03 2.17 3.18
C ARG A 151 -11.47 2.07 4.63
N THR A 152 -12.53 1.29 4.88
CA THR A 152 -13.08 1.04 6.21
C THR A 152 -12.73 -0.34 6.73
N GLY A 153 -12.89 -0.56 8.03
CA GLY A 153 -12.75 -1.86 8.68
C GLY A 153 -11.32 -2.19 9.13
N LEU A 154 -10.97 -3.47 9.12
CA LEU A 154 -9.75 -4.00 9.76
C LEU A 154 -8.49 -3.92 8.89
N GLN A 155 -8.54 -3.39 7.67
CA GLN A 155 -7.38 -3.11 6.82
C GLN A 155 -6.44 -4.31 6.54
N CYS A 156 -6.93 -5.55 6.63
CA CYS A 156 -6.14 -6.80 6.57
C CYS A 156 -5.16 -6.95 7.76
N ALA A 157 -5.43 -6.31 8.90
CA ALA A 157 -4.56 -6.27 10.07
C ALA A 157 -5.35 -6.46 11.39
N PRO A 158 -6.12 -7.55 11.58
CA PRO A 158 -6.99 -7.73 12.74
C PRO A 158 -6.23 -7.63 14.08
N LEU A 159 -5.04 -8.22 14.18
CA LEU A 159 -4.23 -8.16 15.39
C LEU A 159 -3.75 -6.73 15.73
N ALA A 160 -3.47 -5.90 14.71
CA ALA A 160 -3.16 -4.50 14.95
C ALA A 160 -4.37 -3.75 15.51
N HIS A 161 -5.57 -4.04 15.00
CA HIS A 161 -6.81 -3.45 15.51
C HIS A 161 -7.16 -3.93 16.93
N GLU A 162 -6.88 -5.19 17.28
CA GLU A 162 -6.98 -5.67 18.68
C GLU A 162 -6.03 -4.90 19.60
N PHE A 163 -4.76 -4.76 19.20
CA PHE A 163 -3.76 -4.01 19.96
C PHE A 163 -4.15 -2.54 20.15
N MET A 164 -4.68 -1.90 19.09
CA MET A 164 -5.10 -0.48 19.09
C MET A 164 -6.50 -0.27 19.66
N GLN A 165 -7.18 -1.33 20.13
CA GLN A 165 -8.54 -1.30 20.68
C GLN A 165 -9.60 -0.77 19.70
N THR A 166 -9.39 -0.94 18.42
CA THR A 166 -10.32 -0.59 17.34
C THR A 166 -11.03 -1.80 16.73
N TYR A 167 -10.79 -3.00 17.26
CA TYR A 167 -11.50 -4.21 16.90
C TYR A 167 -12.88 -4.27 17.61
N PRO A 168 -13.97 -4.78 17.00
CA PRO A 168 -14.05 -5.31 15.63
C PRO A 168 -14.43 -4.27 14.57
N ALA A 169 -14.77 -3.05 14.95
CA ALA A 169 -15.29 -2.02 14.05
C ALA A 169 -14.25 -1.52 13.02
N GLY A 170 -12.97 -1.59 13.38
CA GLY A 170 -11.89 -1.06 12.54
C GLY A 170 -11.86 0.47 12.50
N THR A 171 -11.20 1.00 11.49
CA THR A 171 -11.00 2.44 11.29
C THR A 171 -11.39 2.86 9.88
N ILE A 172 -11.48 4.17 9.65
CA ILE A 172 -11.43 4.75 8.31
C ILE A 172 -9.96 5.03 8.00
N ARG A 173 -9.51 4.63 6.82
CA ARG A 173 -8.16 4.86 6.34
C ARG A 173 -8.15 5.76 5.12
N PHE A 174 -7.47 6.86 5.23
CA PHE A 174 -7.09 7.71 4.11
C PHE A 174 -5.69 7.32 3.61
N SER A 175 -5.48 7.41 2.32
CA SER A 175 -4.19 7.11 1.69
C SER A 175 -3.83 8.21 0.71
N THR A 176 -2.71 8.89 0.95
CA THR A 176 -2.13 9.87 0.04
C THR A 176 -1.00 9.26 -0.76
N SER A 177 -0.72 9.82 -1.92
CA SER A 177 0.36 9.39 -2.79
C SER A 177 1.05 10.60 -3.45
N TYR A 178 2.02 10.32 -4.30
CA TYR A 178 2.62 11.35 -5.16
C TYR A 178 1.59 12.13 -6.00
N PHE A 179 0.51 11.47 -6.41
CA PHE A 179 -0.53 12.03 -7.29
C PHE A 179 -1.66 12.76 -6.57
N THR A 180 -1.65 12.79 -5.23
CA THR A 180 -2.68 13.52 -4.47
C THR A 180 -2.58 15.02 -4.74
N THR A 181 -3.70 15.63 -5.08
CA THR A 181 -3.84 17.03 -5.50
C THR A 181 -4.56 17.90 -4.47
N GLU A 182 -4.61 19.20 -4.66
CA GLU A 182 -5.38 20.11 -3.79
C GLU A 182 -6.89 19.89 -3.96
N GLU A 183 -7.34 19.49 -5.13
CA GLU A 183 -8.74 19.14 -5.41
C GLU A 183 -9.20 17.94 -4.55
N ASP A 184 -8.32 16.95 -4.36
CA ASP A 184 -8.61 15.80 -3.48
C ASP A 184 -8.79 16.23 -2.02
N TYR A 185 -7.96 17.15 -1.53
CA TYR A 185 -8.10 17.72 -0.19
C TYR A 185 -9.36 18.56 -0.04
N GLN A 186 -9.72 19.33 -1.07
CA GLN A 186 -10.95 20.10 -1.02
C GLN A 186 -12.18 19.19 -1.00
N ALA A 187 -12.18 18.09 -1.75
CA ALA A 187 -13.23 17.10 -1.72
C ALA A 187 -13.35 16.47 -0.32
N LEU A 188 -12.21 16.13 0.31
CA LEU A 188 -12.19 15.64 1.70
C LEU A 188 -12.78 16.67 2.68
N ILE A 189 -12.35 17.92 2.61
CA ILE A 189 -12.85 19.00 3.47
C ILE A 189 -14.37 19.14 3.35
N ASN A 190 -14.89 19.16 2.14
CA ASN A 190 -16.33 19.29 1.91
C ASN A 190 -17.14 18.13 2.56
N VAL A 191 -16.58 16.91 2.57
CA VAL A 191 -17.21 15.77 3.25
C VAL A 191 -17.13 15.90 4.76
N LEU A 192 -16.00 16.37 5.28
CA LEU A 192 -15.83 16.56 6.72
C LEU A 192 -16.74 17.66 7.26
N ASP A 193 -16.85 18.78 6.54
CA ASP A 193 -17.79 19.87 6.86
C ASP A 193 -19.24 19.36 6.87
N TYR A 194 -19.63 18.56 5.86
CA TYR A 194 -20.94 17.93 5.84
C TYR A 194 -21.17 17.01 7.05
N ILE A 195 -20.18 16.21 7.45
CA ILE A 195 -20.28 15.36 8.64
C ILE A 195 -20.44 16.21 9.89
N GLU A 196 -19.65 17.28 10.06
CA GLU A 196 -19.73 18.19 11.21
C GLU A 196 -21.11 18.83 11.36
N GLU A 197 -21.73 19.22 10.25
CA GLU A 197 -23.08 19.81 10.25
C GLU A 197 -24.20 18.82 10.59
N ASN A 198 -23.92 17.51 10.52
CA ASN A 198 -24.95 16.45 10.66
C ASN A 198 -24.66 15.49 11.84
N LEU A 199 -23.63 15.72 12.66
CA LEU A 199 -23.40 15.08 13.94
C LEU A 199 -24.20 15.75 15.04
#